data_bbd5b71daf75c527bd04f397ad04fa0b
#
_entry.id   bbd5b71daf75c527bd04f397ad04fa0b
#
_cell.length_a   1.000
_cell.length_b   1.000
_cell.length_c   1.000
_cell.angle_alpha   90.00
_cell.angle_beta   90.00
_cell.angle_gamma   90.00
#
_symmetry.space_group_name_H-M   'P 1'
#
loop_
_entity.id
_entity.type
_entity.pdbx_description
1 polymer ?
#
loop_
_entity_poly.entity_id
_entity_poly.type
_entity_poly.pdbx_seq_one_letter_code
_entity_poly.pdbx_strand_id
1 'polypeptide(L)'
;MAFSGCGIAILPCLSYWFGTSLERRYMARQHIIRVDLICVVFLGGCIGTALRYACSVIPDCGAFHIGTFAANMAACFVYAALSAWLGGTRRTVGRAKEYVNRGCGMGMCGGLSTMSTLALEEFTMLHDGKAMDCAAYCCTTFIVGCLLAYVGAHVGLRFAGTEHNDG
;
A
#
# COMPACT_ATOMS: atom_id res chain seq x y z
N MET A 1 -21.69 8.02 45.83
CA MET A 1 -20.90 6.77 45.59
C MET A 1 -20.31 6.82 44.21
N ALA A 2 -18.98 6.79 44.17
CA ALA A 2 -18.11 6.41 43.04
C ALA A 2 -18.17 7.15 41.71
N PHE A 3 -17.50 8.29 41.63
CA PHE A 3 -16.90 8.82 40.42
C PHE A 3 -15.36 8.78 40.60
N SER A 4 -14.77 7.61 40.48
CA SER A 4 -13.34 7.41 40.70
C SER A 4 -12.72 6.47 39.67
N GLY A 5 -12.94 6.73 38.39
CA GLY A 5 -12.41 5.89 37.31
C GLY A 5 -11.95 6.60 36.05
N CYS A 6 -12.21 7.88 35.88
CA CYS A 6 -11.93 8.59 34.62
C CYS A 6 -10.57 9.33 34.60
N GLY A 7 -9.90 9.46 35.74
CA GLY A 7 -8.64 10.22 35.86
C GLY A 7 -7.36 9.47 35.50
N ILE A 8 -7.40 8.13 35.42
CA ILE A 8 -6.17 7.31 35.29
C ILE A 8 -5.79 7.06 33.81
N ALA A 9 -6.75 7.18 32.89
CA ALA A 9 -6.49 6.95 31.46
C ALA A 9 -5.95 8.18 30.71
N ILE A 10 -6.05 9.36 31.28
CA ILE A 10 -5.60 10.61 30.63
C ILE A 10 -4.09 10.87 30.87
N LEU A 11 -3.54 10.42 31.98
CA LEU A 11 -2.14 10.58 32.31
C LEU A 11 -1.16 9.91 31.33
N PRO A 12 -1.37 8.65 30.87
CA PRO A 12 -0.49 8.06 29.86
C PRO A 12 -0.66 8.70 28.46
N CYS A 13 -1.84 9.26 28.14
CA CYS A 13 -2.03 9.97 26.89
C CYS A 13 -1.35 11.35 26.86
N LEU A 14 -1.31 12.03 27.99
CA LEU A 14 -0.59 13.30 28.16
C LEU A 14 0.94 13.10 28.22
N SER A 15 1.43 12.03 28.81
CA SER A 15 2.86 11.69 28.78
C SER A 15 3.34 11.30 27.39
N TYR A 16 2.47 10.72 26.56
CA TYR A 16 2.73 10.46 25.14
C TYR A 16 2.80 11.75 24.31
N TRP A 17 2.04 12.77 24.70
CA TRP A 17 2.03 14.08 24.05
C TRP A 17 3.15 15.00 24.55
N PHE A 18 3.57 14.84 25.80
CA PHE A 18 4.65 15.58 26.46
C PHE A 18 5.93 14.75 26.60
N GLY A 19 6.29 14.00 25.54
CA GLY A 19 7.54 13.24 25.52
C GLY A 19 8.73 14.04 26.06
N THR A 20 9.54 13.37 26.85
CA THR A 20 10.73 13.95 27.52
C THR A 20 11.60 14.71 26.51
N SER A 21 12.40 15.68 26.97
CA SER A 21 13.26 16.48 26.10
C SER A 21 14.24 15.63 25.26
N LEU A 22 14.50 14.38 25.66
CA LEU A 22 15.27 13.40 24.92
C LEU A 22 14.47 12.84 23.73
N GLU A 23 13.20 12.52 23.90
CA GLU A 23 12.33 12.07 22.80
C GLU A 23 12.09 13.20 21.79
N ARG A 24 11.97 14.44 22.24
CA ARG A 24 11.91 15.59 21.32
C ARG A 24 13.19 15.76 20.50
N ARG A 25 14.36 15.52 21.07
CA ARG A 25 15.64 15.53 20.32
C ARG A 25 15.75 14.34 19.37
N TYR A 26 15.19 13.20 19.72
CA TYR A 26 15.12 12.02 18.84
C TYR A 26 14.14 12.25 17.69
N MET A 27 12.96 12.81 17.96
CA MET A 27 11.96 13.20 16.96
C MET A 27 12.46 14.35 16.08
N ALA A 28 13.12 15.36 16.62
CA ALA A 28 13.69 16.46 15.83
C ALA A 28 14.82 16.00 14.90
N ARG A 29 15.52 14.91 15.23
CA ARG A 29 16.52 14.30 14.35
C ARG A 29 15.88 13.47 13.23
N GLN A 30 14.63 13.03 13.41
CA GLN A 30 13.83 12.36 12.40
C GLN A 30 13.10 13.32 11.45
N HIS A 31 12.96 14.59 11.85
CA HIS A 31 12.28 15.64 11.09
C HIS A 31 13.18 16.41 10.09
N ILE A 32 14.36 15.93 9.79
CA ILE A 32 15.01 16.35 8.55
C ILE A 32 14.18 15.73 7.43
N ILE A 33 13.38 16.56 6.79
CA ILE A 33 12.62 16.18 5.58
C ILE A 33 13.64 15.54 4.64
N ARG A 34 13.56 14.23 4.48
CA ARG A 34 14.48 13.49 3.60
C ARG A 34 14.00 13.68 2.18
N VAL A 35 14.46 14.76 1.57
CA VAL A 35 14.11 15.14 0.19
C VAL A 35 14.42 14.00 -0.79
N ASP A 36 15.48 13.23 -0.52
CA ASP A 36 15.85 12.03 -1.26
C ASP A 36 14.71 11.00 -1.31
N LEU A 37 14.06 10.73 -0.18
CA LEU A 37 12.92 9.80 -0.14
C LEU A 37 11.68 10.37 -0.85
N ILE A 38 11.42 11.67 -0.70
CA ILE A 38 10.31 12.31 -1.41
C ILE A 38 10.50 12.20 -2.91
N CYS A 39 11.71 12.46 -3.42
CA CYS A 39 12.01 12.30 -4.84
C CYS A 39 11.80 10.86 -5.32
N VAL A 40 12.25 9.88 -4.55
CA VAL A 40 12.10 8.47 -4.91
C VAL A 40 10.63 8.04 -4.94
N VAL A 41 9.83 8.45 -3.94
CA VAL A 41 8.38 8.19 -3.91
C VAL A 41 7.67 8.90 -5.06
N PHE A 42 8.03 10.14 -5.35
CA PHE A 42 7.46 10.91 -6.45
C PHE A 42 7.73 10.26 -7.81
N LEU A 43 8.98 9.88 -8.08
CA LEU A 43 9.34 9.18 -9.32
C LEU A 43 8.62 7.83 -9.44
N GLY A 44 8.56 7.05 -8.34
CA GLY A 44 7.77 5.82 -8.29
C GLY A 44 6.30 6.08 -8.60
N GLY A 45 5.70 7.12 -8.00
CA GLY A 45 4.32 7.52 -8.25
C GLY A 45 4.05 7.91 -9.70
N CYS A 46 4.97 8.65 -10.33
CA CYS A 46 4.87 8.98 -11.76
C CYS A 46 4.84 7.73 -12.64
N ILE A 47 5.75 6.77 -12.39
CA ILE A 47 5.78 5.49 -13.11
C ILE A 47 4.48 4.71 -12.87
N GLY A 48 4.03 4.60 -11.62
CA GLY A 48 2.79 3.90 -11.27
C GLY A 48 1.57 4.51 -11.95
N THR A 49 1.46 5.83 -11.97
CA THR A 49 0.36 6.53 -12.63
C THR A 49 0.42 6.37 -14.17
N ALA A 50 1.60 6.36 -14.77
CA ALA A 50 1.76 6.08 -16.20
C ALA A 50 1.32 4.65 -16.55
N LEU A 51 1.69 3.66 -15.74
CA LEU A 51 1.23 2.28 -15.90
C LEU A 51 -0.30 2.14 -15.73
N ARG A 52 -0.89 2.85 -14.75
CA ARG A 52 -2.34 2.90 -14.59
C ARG A 52 -3.02 3.49 -15.82
N TYR A 53 -2.48 4.58 -16.37
CA TYR A 53 -3.00 5.16 -17.61
C TYR A 53 -2.92 4.15 -18.76
N ALA A 54 -1.82 3.41 -18.90
CA ALA A 54 -1.72 2.34 -19.90
C ALA A 54 -2.78 1.25 -19.69
N CYS A 55 -3.09 0.86 -18.45
CA CYS A 55 -4.18 -0.07 -18.16
C CYS A 55 -5.56 0.52 -18.51
N SER A 56 -5.78 1.82 -18.33
CA SER A 56 -7.07 2.46 -18.64
C SER A 56 -7.40 2.52 -20.13
N VAL A 57 -6.44 2.25 -21.01
CA VAL A 57 -6.66 2.13 -22.47
C VAL A 57 -7.25 0.76 -22.84
N ILE A 58 -7.21 -0.23 -21.94
CA ILE A 58 -7.79 -1.55 -22.18
C ILE A 58 -9.33 -1.40 -22.25
N PRO A 59 -9.97 -1.89 -23.32
CA PRO A 59 -11.42 -1.77 -23.48
C PRO A 59 -12.15 -2.58 -22.40
N ASP A 60 -13.23 -1.98 -21.90
CA ASP A 60 -14.08 -2.61 -20.89
C ASP A 60 -14.89 -3.77 -21.50
N CYS A 61 -15.22 -4.76 -20.65
CA CYS A 61 -16.06 -5.87 -21.02
C CYS A 61 -17.44 -5.76 -20.35
N GLY A 62 -18.37 -5.13 -21.04
CA GLY A 62 -19.71 -4.86 -20.51
C GLY A 62 -19.69 -3.90 -19.31
N ALA A 63 -20.18 -4.35 -18.16
CA ALA A 63 -20.15 -3.59 -16.92
C ALA A 63 -18.83 -3.73 -16.13
N PHE A 64 -17.88 -4.53 -16.61
CA PHE A 64 -16.64 -4.83 -15.89
C PHE A 64 -15.50 -3.97 -16.42
N HIS A 65 -14.97 -3.10 -15.55
CA HIS A 65 -13.87 -2.18 -15.86
C HIS A 65 -12.51 -2.89 -15.72
N ILE A 66 -12.07 -3.54 -16.82
CA ILE A 66 -10.86 -4.38 -16.83
C ILE A 66 -9.61 -3.58 -16.48
N GLY A 67 -9.49 -2.34 -16.95
CA GLY A 67 -8.33 -1.50 -16.73
C GLY A 67 -8.09 -1.22 -15.24
N THR A 68 -9.12 -0.78 -14.53
CA THR A 68 -9.07 -0.52 -13.07
C THR A 68 -8.81 -1.79 -12.29
N PHE A 69 -9.50 -2.88 -12.65
CA PHE A 69 -9.31 -4.18 -12.04
C PHE A 69 -7.86 -4.67 -12.19
N ALA A 70 -7.31 -4.67 -13.40
CA ALA A 70 -5.95 -5.13 -13.68
C ALA A 70 -4.90 -4.30 -12.94
N ALA A 71 -5.05 -2.97 -12.91
CA ALA A 71 -4.13 -2.08 -12.21
C ALA A 71 -4.11 -2.36 -10.69
N ASN A 72 -5.28 -2.53 -10.09
CA ASN A 72 -5.39 -2.85 -8.66
C ASN A 72 -4.84 -4.25 -8.33
N MET A 73 -5.12 -5.25 -9.18
CA MET A 73 -4.60 -6.61 -9.02
C MET A 73 -3.08 -6.67 -9.11
N ALA A 74 -2.51 -6.00 -10.12
CA ALA A 74 -1.05 -5.90 -10.28
C ALA A 74 -0.40 -5.22 -9.07
N ALA A 75 -0.99 -4.14 -8.57
CA ALA A 75 -0.49 -3.45 -7.38
C ALA A 75 -0.53 -4.34 -6.13
N CYS A 76 -1.60 -5.08 -5.89
CA CYS A 76 -1.73 -6.02 -4.78
C CYS A 76 -0.63 -7.10 -4.81
N PHE A 77 -0.43 -7.73 -5.97
CA PHE A 77 0.59 -8.75 -6.14
C PHE A 77 2.00 -8.20 -5.95
N VAL A 78 2.36 -7.13 -6.67
CA VAL A 78 3.71 -6.55 -6.66
C VAL A 78 4.07 -6.01 -5.27
N TYR A 79 3.13 -5.30 -4.62
CA TYR A 79 3.37 -4.76 -3.28
C TYR A 79 3.60 -5.86 -2.25
N ALA A 80 2.78 -6.92 -2.28
CA ALA A 80 2.89 -8.04 -1.36
C ALA A 80 4.19 -8.84 -1.59
N ALA A 81 4.54 -9.10 -2.85
CA ALA A 81 5.77 -9.79 -3.21
C ALA A 81 7.01 -8.99 -2.79
N LEU A 82 7.02 -7.68 -3.07
CA LEU A 82 8.12 -6.79 -2.70
C LEU A 82 8.28 -6.69 -1.18
N SER A 83 7.18 -6.52 -0.45
CA SER A 83 7.19 -6.41 1.01
C SER A 83 7.68 -7.69 1.68
N ALA A 84 7.25 -8.85 1.17
CA ALA A 84 7.66 -10.15 1.67
C ALA A 84 9.14 -10.44 1.36
N TRP A 85 9.60 -10.14 0.15
CA TRP A 85 11.01 -10.26 -0.25
C TRP A 85 11.92 -9.38 0.62
N LEU A 86 11.59 -8.09 0.74
CA LEU A 86 12.34 -7.17 1.58
C LEU A 86 12.32 -7.58 3.07
N GLY A 87 11.21 -8.15 3.55
CA GLY A 87 11.09 -8.67 4.91
C GLY A 87 11.99 -9.87 5.18
N GLY A 88 12.09 -10.79 4.22
CA GLY A 88 12.86 -12.03 4.32
C GLY A 88 14.35 -11.88 4.05
N THR A 89 14.75 -10.90 3.24
CA THR A 89 16.16 -10.71 2.85
C THR A 89 16.95 -9.98 3.95
N ARG A 90 17.98 -10.62 4.47
CA ARG A 90 18.93 -10.02 5.43
C ARG A 90 20.05 -9.22 4.74
N ARG A 91 20.35 -9.48 3.47
CA ARG A 91 21.41 -8.82 2.70
C ARG A 91 21.14 -7.35 2.41
N THR A 92 19.89 -6.97 2.13
CA THR A 92 19.54 -5.58 1.85
C THR A 92 19.33 -4.84 3.17
N VAL A 93 20.42 -4.41 3.81
CA VAL A 93 20.38 -3.68 5.07
C VAL A 93 20.55 -2.18 4.80
N GLY A 94 19.77 -1.34 5.49
CA GLY A 94 19.96 0.09 5.51
C GLY A 94 19.16 0.86 4.43
N ARG A 95 19.80 1.88 3.86
CA ARG A 95 19.15 2.86 2.97
C ARG A 95 18.57 2.28 1.69
N ALA A 96 19.25 1.29 1.08
CA ALA A 96 18.78 0.68 -0.16
C ALA A 96 17.41 0.01 0.00
N LYS A 97 17.21 -0.73 1.10
CA LYS A 97 15.92 -1.35 1.43
C LYS A 97 14.81 -0.31 1.58
N GLU A 98 15.12 0.80 2.23
CA GLU A 98 14.16 1.90 2.43
C GLU A 98 13.79 2.55 1.09
N TYR A 99 14.77 2.83 0.20
CA TYR A 99 14.50 3.42 -1.11
C TYR A 99 13.65 2.50 -2.00
N VAL A 100 13.96 1.20 -2.04
CA VAL A 100 13.17 0.24 -2.82
C VAL A 100 11.75 0.14 -2.28
N ASN A 101 11.58 0.01 -0.96
CA ASN A 101 10.25 -0.05 -0.35
C ASN A 101 9.43 1.23 -0.57
N ARG A 102 10.06 2.39 -0.45
CA ARG A 102 9.39 3.69 -0.63
C ARG A 102 9.10 3.97 -2.10
N GLY A 103 10.05 3.75 -3.00
CA GLY A 103 9.90 4.03 -4.43
C GLY A 103 8.96 3.04 -5.12
N CYS A 104 9.28 1.74 -5.05
CA CYS A 104 8.49 0.72 -5.72
C CYS A 104 7.21 0.35 -4.92
N GLY A 105 7.33 0.18 -3.61
CA GLY A 105 6.16 -0.18 -2.79
C GLY A 105 5.17 0.98 -2.67
N MET A 106 5.54 2.05 -1.97
CA MET A 106 4.62 3.15 -1.72
C MET A 106 4.38 4.03 -2.95
N GLY A 107 5.46 4.39 -3.69
CA GLY A 107 5.36 5.26 -4.87
C GLY A 107 4.67 4.54 -6.02
N MET A 108 5.32 3.54 -6.62
CA MET A 108 4.84 2.89 -7.84
C MET A 108 3.52 2.13 -7.63
N CYS A 109 3.43 1.26 -6.61
CA CYS A 109 2.18 0.53 -6.37
C CYS A 109 1.04 1.47 -5.92
N GLY A 110 1.35 2.53 -5.13
CA GLY A 110 0.38 3.54 -4.75
C GLY A 110 -0.12 4.39 -5.92
N GLY A 111 0.75 4.71 -6.90
CA GLY A 111 0.36 5.38 -8.13
C GLY A 111 -0.41 4.48 -9.10
N LEU A 112 -0.11 3.18 -9.11
CA LEU A 112 -0.76 2.19 -9.97
C LEU A 112 -2.18 1.85 -9.49
N SER A 113 -2.37 1.57 -8.20
CA SER A 113 -3.69 1.28 -7.63
C SER A 113 -4.56 2.53 -7.56
N THR A 114 -5.88 2.33 -7.65
CA THR A 114 -6.84 3.42 -7.56
C THR A 114 -8.14 2.98 -6.88
N MET A 115 -8.44 3.62 -5.75
CA MET A 115 -9.71 3.43 -5.06
C MET A 115 -10.77 4.43 -5.54
N SER A 116 -10.34 5.63 -5.94
CA SER A 116 -11.27 6.67 -6.41
C SER A 116 -11.96 6.30 -7.73
N THR A 117 -11.20 5.72 -8.68
CA THR A 117 -11.76 5.24 -9.94
C THR A 117 -12.72 4.07 -9.70
N LEU A 118 -12.33 3.10 -8.86
CA LEU A 118 -13.19 1.98 -8.47
C LEU A 118 -14.52 2.47 -7.87
N ALA A 119 -14.45 3.40 -6.91
CA ALA A 119 -15.64 3.96 -6.28
C ALA A 119 -16.54 4.72 -7.27
N LEU A 120 -15.95 5.42 -8.25
CA LEU A 120 -16.72 6.11 -9.30
C LEU A 120 -17.42 5.09 -10.21
N GLU A 121 -16.74 4.04 -10.62
CA GLU A 121 -17.28 2.95 -11.43
C GLU A 121 -18.45 2.26 -10.73
N GLU A 122 -18.28 1.92 -9.44
CA GLU A 122 -19.33 1.32 -8.60
C GLU A 122 -20.54 2.27 -8.43
N PHE A 123 -20.28 3.56 -8.21
CA PHE A 123 -21.34 4.55 -8.13
C PHE A 123 -22.14 4.66 -9.44
N THR A 124 -21.45 4.66 -10.59
CA THR A 124 -22.09 4.72 -11.91
C THR A 124 -22.96 3.48 -12.15
N MET A 125 -22.45 2.27 -11.81
CA MET A 125 -23.23 1.04 -11.91
C MET A 125 -24.50 1.07 -11.05
N LEU A 126 -24.40 1.60 -9.81
CA LEU A 126 -25.56 1.75 -8.92
C LEU A 126 -26.55 2.76 -9.46
N HIS A 127 -26.09 3.89 -10.00
CA HIS A 127 -26.92 4.91 -10.61
C HIS A 127 -27.69 4.37 -11.83
N ASP A 128 -27.06 3.50 -12.62
CA ASP A 128 -27.67 2.84 -13.77
C ASP A 128 -28.61 1.67 -13.39
N GLY A 129 -28.83 1.43 -12.11
CA GLY A 129 -29.68 0.35 -11.61
C GLY A 129 -29.04 -1.05 -11.67
N LYS A 130 -27.73 -1.15 -11.94
CA LYS A 130 -26.98 -2.41 -12.07
C LYS A 130 -26.36 -2.84 -10.71
N ALA A 131 -27.19 -2.91 -9.66
CA ALA A 131 -26.73 -3.19 -8.32
C ALA A 131 -26.06 -4.56 -8.15
N MET A 132 -26.50 -5.58 -8.91
CA MET A 132 -25.90 -6.93 -8.89
C MET A 132 -24.52 -6.94 -9.53
N ASP A 133 -24.32 -6.23 -10.63
CA ASP A 133 -23.03 -6.09 -11.31
C ASP A 133 -22.03 -5.34 -10.42
N CYS A 134 -22.49 -4.27 -9.77
CA CYS A 134 -21.69 -3.52 -8.79
C CYS A 134 -21.23 -4.43 -7.64
N ALA A 135 -22.14 -5.17 -7.01
CA ALA A 135 -21.81 -6.08 -5.92
C ALA A 135 -20.83 -7.18 -6.38
N ALA A 136 -21.04 -7.76 -7.57
CA ALA A 136 -20.16 -8.76 -8.13
C ALA A 136 -18.77 -8.20 -8.41
N TYR A 137 -18.68 -7.00 -8.98
CA TYR A 137 -17.41 -6.31 -9.28
C TYR A 137 -16.62 -6.00 -7.99
N CYS A 138 -17.29 -5.43 -6.99
CA CYS A 138 -16.71 -5.13 -5.68
C CYS A 138 -16.17 -6.40 -5.00
N CYS A 139 -17.01 -7.44 -4.86
CA CYS A 139 -16.62 -8.70 -4.24
C CYS A 139 -15.47 -9.40 -4.98
N THR A 140 -15.53 -9.43 -6.32
CA THR A 140 -14.48 -10.05 -7.15
C THR A 140 -13.16 -9.29 -6.98
N THR A 141 -13.19 -7.96 -7.03
CA THR A 141 -12.00 -7.11 -6.85
C THR A 141 -11.35 -7.38 -5.50
N PHE A 142 -12.14 -7.45 -4.44
CA PHE A 142 -11.63 -7.68 -3.10
C PHE A 142 -11.06 -9.11 -2.92
N ILE A 143 -11.81 -10.13 -3.32
CA ILE A 143 -11.40 -11.54 -3.16
C ILE A 143 -10.15 -11.83 -3.98
N VAL A 144 -10.13 -11.45 -5.27
CA VAL A 144 -8.99 -11.70 -6.16
C VAL A 144 -7.78 -10.90 -5.71
N GLY A 145 -7.98 -9.65 -5.24
CA GLY A 145 -6.91 -8.83 -4.67
C GLY A 145 -6.25 -9.48 -3.46
N CYS A 146 -7.04 -10.02 -2.53
CA CYS A 146 -6.52 -10.76 -1.36
C CYS A 146 -5.75 -12.03 -1.78
N LEU A 147 -6.28 -12.79 -2.73
CA LEU A 147 -5.62 -14.00 -3.24
C LEU A 147 -4.29 -13.67 -3.92
N LEU A 148 -4.25 -12.62 -4.74
CA LEU A 148 -3.02 -12.18 -5.40
C LEU A 148 -1.99 -11.63 -4.42
N ALA A 149 -2.43 -10.92 -3.36
CA ALA A 149 -1.54 -10.49 -2.30
C ALA A 149 -0.95 -11.68 -1.55
N TYR A 150 -1.75 -12.71 -1.25
CA TYR A 150 -1.27 -13.94 -0.64
C TYR A 150 -0.24 -14.67 -1.52
N VAL A 151 -0.53 -14.85 -2.81
CA VAL A 151 0.39 -15.47 -3.77
C VAL A 151 1.67 -14.62 -3.91
N GLY A 152 1.53 -13.30 -4.02
CA GLY A 152 2.65 -12.38 -4.09
C GLY A 152 3.58 -12.49 -2.89
N ALA A 153 3.02 -12.56 -1.68
CA ALA A 153 3.80 -12.74 -0.45
C ALA A 153 4.57 -14.07 -0.45
N HIS A 154 3.93 -15.16 -0.86
CA HIS A 154 4.61 -16.45 -1.00
C HIS A 154 5.76 -16.43 -2.01
N VAL A 155 5.54 -15.82 -3.16
CA VAL A 155 6.57 -15.64 -4.19
C VAL A 155 7.74 -14.82 -3.63
N GLY A 156 7.46 -13.70 -2.97
CA GLY A 156 8.48 -12.85 -2.36
C GLY A 156 9.34 -13.58 -1.32
N LEU A 157 8.71 -14.39 -0.47
CA LEU A 157 9.42 -15.19 0.54
C LEU A 157 10.31 -16.27 -0.10
N ARG A 158 9.88 -16.90 -1.20
CA ARG A 158 10.71 -17.89 -1.93
C ARG A 158 11.97 -17.25 -2.49
N PHE A 159 11.86 -16.07 -3.10
CA PHE A 159 13.02 -15.33 -3.59
C PHE A 159 13.98 -14.91 -2.47
N ALA A 160 13.45 -14.52 -1.31
CA ALA A 160 14.28 -14.21 -0.15
C ALA A 160 15.04 -15.43 0.39
N GLY A 161 14.45 -16.64 0.31
CA GLY A 161 15.07 -17.89 0.76
C GLY A 161 16.18 -18.42 -0.16
N THR A 162 16.08 -18.20 -1.48
CA THR A 162 17.12 -18.58 -2.45
C THR A 162 18.41 -17.78 -2.26
N GLU A 163 18.32 -16.50 -1.92
CA GLU A 163 19.51 -15.68 -1.62
C GLU A 163 20.26 -16.11 -0.35
N HIS A 164 19.65 -16.91 0.50
CA HIS A 164 20.28 -17.42 1.73
C HIS A 164 21.14 -18.66 1.49
N ASN A 165 20.88 -19.43 0.41
CA ASN A 165 21.61 -20.66 0.10
C ASN A 165 22.89 -20.44 -0.74
N ASP A 166 23.03 -19.30 -1.38
CA ASP A 166 24.15 -19.00 -2.31
C ASP A 166 25.29 -18.20 -1.64
N GLY A 167 25.36 -18.14 -0.33
CA GLY A 167 26.36 -17.45 0.47
C GLY A 167 26.89 -18.24 1.64
#